data_6038fd2de9f5cb11f8e5a35d53b3c721
#
_entry.id   6038fd2de9f5cb11f8e5a35d53b3c721
#
_cell.length_a   1.000
_cell.length_b   1.000
_cell.length_c   1.000
_cell.angle_alpha   90.00
_cell.angle_beta   90.00
_cell.angle_gamma   90.00
#
_symmetry.space_group_name_H-M   'P 1'
#
loop_
_entity.id
_entity.type
_entity.pdbx_description
1 polymer ?
#
loop_
_entity_poly.entity_id
_entity_poly.type
_entity_poly.pdbx_seq_one_letter_code
_entity_poly.pdbx_strand_id
1 'polypeptide(L)'
;MKLIMENWRGYLAEAMKTLEDLPDDLYIGIMDEGGENVHFYYSDEEGNDTDFYDDPVSGAVSITRPQTRKQAWGDKEEPEGDCAGAWVISSTEATKGWGPLLYDIAIEWATENGEGLTPDRFAVSTDAVKVWDYYLTKRSDVSADQLDDLENSLTEPEEDNCAQDSAKDYAGDNWADTPLSKKYTKPPTTLAQLRKMGKIRERS
;
A
#
# COMPACT_ATOMS: atom_id res chain seq x y z
N MET A 1 14.81 -7.75 -27.36
CA MET A 1 14.47 -7.71 -25.94
C MET A 1 14.13 -6.31 -25.42
N LYS A 2 14.81 -5.23 -25.89
CA LYS A 2 14.55 -3.85 -25.46
C LYS A 2 13.15 -3.31 -25.83
N LEU A 3 12.62 -3.65 -27.02
CA LEU A 3 11.31 -3.18 -27.50
C LEU A 3 10.11 -3.73 -26.69
N ILE A 4 10.23 -4.91 -26.07
CA ILE A 4 9.14 -5.51 -25.27
C ILE A 4 9.02 -4.81 -23.91
N MET A 5 10.13 -4.34 -23.34
CA MET A 5 10.15 -3.59 -22.08
C MET A 5 9.63 -2.15 -22.21
N GLU A 6 9.85 -1.49 -23.36
CA GLU A 6 9.33 -0.14 -23.60
C GLU A 6 7.82 -0.12 -23.81
N ASN A 7 7.26 -1.12 -24.49
CA ASN A 7 5.81 -1.28 -24.62
C ASN A 7 5.10 -1.56 -23.29
N TRP A 8 5.78 -2.26 -22.37
CA TRP A 8 5.23 -2.59 -21.05
C TRP A 8 5.15 -1.39 -20.11
N ARG A 9 6.13 -0.46 -20.19
CA ARG A 9 6.15 0.80 -19.44
C ARG A 9 5.02 1.74 -19.87
N GLY A 10 4.72 1.81 -21.17
CA GLY A 10 3.57 2.54 -21.71
C GLY A 10 2.24 1.95 -21.23
N TYR A 11 2.13 0.63 -21.21
CA TYR A 11 0.92 -0.07 -20.80
C TYR A 11 0.55 0.14 -19.32
N LEU A 12 1.52 0.23 -18.41
CA LEU A 12 1.27 0.54 -17.00
C LEU A 12 0.83 1.99 -16.80
N ALA A 13 1.48 2.94 -17.50
CA ALA A 13 1.13 4.36 -17.43
C ALA A 13 -0.27 4.65 -18.05
N GLU A 14 -0.63 3.95 -19.12
CA GLU A 14 -1.95 4.07 -19.77
C GLU A 14 -3.08 3.36 -19.01
N ALA A 15 -2.75 2.43 -18.10
CA ALA A 15 -3.74 1.63 -17.38
C ALA A 15 -4.01 2.13 -15.95
N MET A 16 -3.17 3.02 -15.41
CA MET A 16 -3.36 3.54 -14.05
C MET A 16 -4.45 4.61 -14.04
N LYS A 17 -5.48 4.37 -13.27
CA LYS A 17 -6.56 5.32 -13.02
C LYS A 17 -6.17 6.30 -11.91
N THR A 18 -6.60 7.53 -12.07
CA THR A 18 -6.34 8.64 -11.16
C THR A 18 -7.65 9.16 -10.57
N LEU A 19 -7.55 10.14 -9.69
CA LEU A 19 -8.72 10.83 -9.15
C LEU A 19 -9.62 11.44 -10.24
N GLU A 20 -9.05 11.87 -11.36
CA GLU A 20 -9.78 12.48 -12.49
C GLU A 20 -10.61 11.45 -13.26
N ASP A 21 -10.24 10.16 -13.17
CA ASP A 21 -10.99 9.05 -13.78
C ASP A 21 -12.14 8.55 -12.88
N LEU A 22 -12.19 8.98 -11.60
CA LEU A 22 -13.17 8.47 -10.65
C LEU A 22 -14.59 8.87 -11.07
N PRO A 23 -15.50 7.90 -11.30
CA PRO A 23 -16.90 8.18 -11.67
C PRO A 23 -17.60 9.10 -10.65
N ASP A 24 -18.56 9.88 -11.14
CA ASP A 24 -19.28 10.86 -10.31
C ASP A 24 -20.14 10.21 -9.22
N ASP A 25 -20.58 9.00 -9.42
CA ASP A 25 -21.39 8.19 -8.50
C ASP A 25 -20.57 7.31 -7.56
N LEU A 26 -19.24 7.29 -7.71
CA LEU A 26 -18.33 6.56 -6.81
C LEU A 26 -17.66 7.46 -5.79
N TYR A 27 -17.39 6.88 -4.65
CA TYR A 27 -16.77 7.48 -3.45
C TYR A 27 -15.65 6.57 -2.95
N ILE A 28 -14.87 7.09 -2.01
CA ILE A 28 -13.88 6.32 -1.27
C ILE A 28 -14.38 6.15 0.16
N GLY A 29 -14.63 4.91 0.53
CA GLY A 29 -14.87 4.52 1.91
C GLY A 29 -13.57 4.44 2.69
N ILE A 30 -13.58 4.97 3.90
CA ILE A 30 -12.51 4.81 4.89
C ILE A 30 -13.16 4.28 6.16
N MET A 31 -12.81 3.06 6.56
CA MET A 31 -13.30 2.44 7.77
C MET A 31 -12.13 2.22 8.73
N ASP A 32 -12.15 2.91 9.86
CA ASP A 32 -11.15 2.78 10.92
C ASP A 32 -11.70 1.88 12.04
N GLU A 33 -11.07 0.73 12.22
CA GLU A 33 -11.43 -0.24 13.26
C GLU A 33 -10.58 -0.01 14.52
N GLY A 34 -10.84 1.10 15.19
CA GLY A 34 -10.25 1.40 16.50
C GLY A 34 -8.76 1.73 16.49
N GLY A 35 -8.22 2.18 15.36
CA GLY A 35 -6.83 2.59 15.22
C GLY A 35 -5.84 1.43 15.02
N GLU A 36 -6.31 0.20 14.90
CA GLU A 36 -5.48 -1.00 14.67
C GLU A 36 -5.51 -1.45 13.21
N ASN A 37 -6.67 -1.35 12.56
CA ASN A 37 -6.89 -1.69 11.17
C ASN A 37 -7.66 -0.57 10.48
N VAL A 38 -7.28 -0.28 9.23
CA VAL A 38 -7.99 0.71 8.40
C VAL A 38 -8.19 0.15 7.00
N HIS A 39 -9.40 0.30 6.48
CA HIS A 39 -9.78 -0.18 5.16
C HIS A 39 -10.14 1.00 4.26
N PHE A 40 -9.54 1.04 3.08
CA PHE A 40 -9.83 2.00 2.01
C PHE A 40 -10.47 1.23 0.86
N TYR A 41 -11.64 1.64 0.42
CA TYR A 41 -12.39 0.89 -0.60
C TYR A 41 -13.20 1.81 -1.48
N TYR A 42 -13.54 1.35 -2.69
CA TYR A 42 -14.52 2.03 -3.51
C TYR A 42 -15.91 1.77 -2.96
N SER A 43 -16.72 2.82 -2.90
CA SER A 43 -18.06 2.76 -2.30
C SER A 43 -19.10 3.52 -3.12
N ASP A 44 -20.37 3.20 -2.89
CA ASP A 44 -21.50 4.00 -3.32
C ASP A 44 -21.67 5.27 -2.45
N GLU A 45 -22.74 6.05 -2.72
CA GLU A 45 -23.06 7.27 -1.97
C GLU A 45 -23.40 7.01 -0.50
N GLU A 46 -23.96 5.85 -0.19
CA GLU A 46 -24.29 5.42 1.17
C GLU A 46 -23.06 4.85 1.92
N GLY A 47 -21.94 4.66 1.23
CA GLY A 47 -20.69 4.11 1.76
C GLY A 47 -20.67 2.59 1.81
N ASN A 48 -21.51 1.89 1.03
CA ASN A 48 -21.41 0.44 0.88
C ASN A 48 -20.29 0.11 -0.11
N ASP A 49 -19.58 -0.98 0.11
CA ASP A 49 -18.53 -1.45 -0.78
C ASP A 49 -19.09 -1.77 -2.16
N THR A 50 -18.33 -1.45 -3.20
CA THR A 50 -18.60 -1.94 -4.55
C THR A 50 -18.29 -3.43 -4.67
N ASP A 51 -19.13 -4.17 -5.39
CA ASP A 51 -18.93 -5.61 -5.58
C ASP A 51 -17.82 -5.87 -6.62
N PHE A 52 -16.84 -6.68 -6.25
CA PHE A 52 -15.70 -6.99 -7.12
C PHE A 52 -16.10 -7.74 -8.41
N TYR A 53 -17.21 -8.46 -8.39
CA TYR A 53 -17.67 -9.24 -9.55
C TYR A 53 -18.68 -8.51 -10.42
N ASP A 54 -19.47 -7.62 -9.83
CA ASP A 54 -20.60 -6.95 -10.50
C ASP A 54 -20.28 -5.51 -10.91
N ASP A 55 -19.40 -4.81 -10.19
CA ASP A 55 -19.08 -3.41 -10.44
C ASP A 55 -17.83 -3.23 -11.31
N PRO A 56 -17.83 -2.31 -12.28
CA PRO A 56 -16.69 -2.04 -13.16
C PRO A 56 -15.51 -1.42 -12.42
N VAL A 57 -15.76 -0.78 -11.28
CA VAL A 57 -14.76 -0.18 -10.39
C VAL A 57 -14.99 -0.73 -8.99
N SER A 58 -14.07 -1.54 -8.55
CA SER A 58 -14.08 -2.12 -7.22
C SER A 58 -12.66 -2.35 -6.72
N GLY A 59 -12.52 -2.48 -5.41
CA GLY A 59 -11.26 -2.81 -4.77
C GLY A 59 -11.14 -2.25 -3.37
N ALA A 60 -10.22 -2.83 -2.63
CA ALA A 60 -9.89 -2.42 -1.28
C ALA A 60 -8.38 -2.51 -1.03
N VAL A 61 -7.89 -1.65 -0.14
CA VAL A 61 -6.58 -1.71 0.49
C VAL A 61 -6.81 -1.68 1.99
N SER A 62 -6.28 -2.68 2.68
CA SER A 62 -6.32 -2.75 4.15
C SER A 62 -4.92 -2.57 4.71
N ILE A 63 -4.82 -1.78 5.76
CA ILE A 63 -3.57 -1.55 6.48
C ILE A 63 -3.75 -1.84 7.97
N THR A 64 -2.67 -2.28 8.61
CA THR A 64 -2.66 -2.57 10.04
C THR A 64 -1.46 -1.90 10.71
N ARG A 65 -1.51 -1.71 12.03
CA ARG A 65 -0.30 -1.48 12.79
C ARG A 65 0.60 -2.71 12.74
N PRO A 66 1.95 -2.56 12.81
CA PRO A 66 2.84 -3.70 12.89
C PRO A 66 2.43 -4.64 14.04
N GLN A 67 2.36 -5.92 13.75
CA GLN A 67 1.83 -6.93 14.68
C GLN A 67 2.78 -8.14 14.75
N THR A 68 2.54 -8.99 15.74
CA THR A 68 3.06 -10.34 15.72
C THR A 68 2.07 -11.21 14.98
N ARG A 69 2.44 -11.74 13.83
CA ARG A 69 1.58 -12.62 13.02
C ARG A 69 1.87 -14.10 13.31
N LYS A 70 0.82 -14.89 13.30
CA LYS A 70 0.96 -16.35 13.23
C LYS A 70 1.19 -16.77 11.78
N GLN A 71 2.21 -17.59 11.55
CA GLN A 71 2.39 -18.20 10.23
C GLN A 71 1.13 -18.98 9.85
N ALA A 72 0.70 -18.87 8.58
CA ALA A 72 -0.51 -19.54 8.07
C ALA A 72 -0.48 -21.08 8.22
N TRP A 73 0.70 -21.68 8.46
CA TRP A 73 0.94 -23.11 8.53
C TRP A 73 1.81 -23.51 9.74
N GLY A 74 1.50 -22.97 10.91
CA GLY A 74 2.23 -23.36 12.12
C GLY A 74 1.84 -22.53 13.35
N ASP A 75 2.33 -22.97 14.52
CA ASP A 75 2.14 -22.25 15.79
C ASP A 75 3.23 -21.17 16.01
N LYS A 76 4.08 -20.91 15.00
CA LYS A 76 5.16 -19.95 15.11
C LYS A 76 4.60 -18.53 14.97
N GLU A 77 4.85 -17.70 15.95
CA GLU A 77 4.55 -16.27 15.91
C GLU A 77 5.80 -15.53 15.42
N GLU A 78 5.62 -14.67 14.43
CA GLU A 78 6.68 -13.85 13.84
C GLU A 78 6.31 -12.37 13.98
N PRO A 79 7.13 -11.59 14.71
CA PRO A 79 6.89 -10.14 14.84
C PRO A 79 7.19 -9.42 13.52
N GLU A 80 6.43 -8.39 13.24
CA GLU A 80 6.74 -7.47 12.12
C GLU A 80 7.83 -6.46 12.49
N GLY A 81 8.06 -6.20 13.79
CA GLY A 81 8.93 -5.16 14.30
C GLY A 81 8.22 -3.80 14.37
N ASP A 82 8.96 -2.75 14.72
CA ASP A 82 8.39 -1.40 14.87
C ASP A 82 8.21 -0.68 13.54
N CYS A 83 8.96 -1.09 12.50
CA CYS A 83 8.86 -0.57 11.13
C CYS A 83 8.91 0.97 11.06
N ALA A 84 9.67 1.61 11.95
CA ALA A 84 9.74 3.07 12.11
C ALA A 84 8.36 3.72 12.28
N GLY A 85 7.42 3.08 12.97
CA GLY A 85 6.05 3.55 13.20
C GLY A 85 5.15 3.55 11.95
N ALA A 86 5.59 2.93 10.87
CA ALA A 86 4.78 2.81 9.64
C ALA A 86 3.61 1.86 9.84
N TRP A 87 2.54 2.09 9.08
CA TRP A 87 1.48 1.12 8.85
C TRP A 87 1.96 0.04 7.86
N VAL A 88 1.39 -1.14 7.94
CA VAL A 88 1.72 -2.28 7.07
C VAL A 88 0.51 -2.66 6.22
N ILE A 89 0.69 -2.87 4.93
CA ILE A 89 -0.35 -3.47 4.08
C ILE A 89 -0.67 -4.88 4.59
N SER A 90 -1.94 -5.16 4.81
CA SER A 90 -2.43 -6.49 5.21
C SER A 90 -3.16 -7.21 4.08
N SER A 91 -3.87 -6.49 3.22
CA SER A 91 -4.49 -7.05 2.03
C SER A 91 -4.71 -5.99 0.96
N THR A 92 -4.74 -6.43 -0.30
CA THR A 92 -5.08 -5.55 -1.43
C THR A 92 -5.76 -6.34 -2.53
N GLU A 93 -6.84 -5.78 -3.06
CA GLU A 93 -7.46 -6.21 -4.30
C GLU A 93 -8.05 -5.02 -5.04
N ALA A 94 -8.05 -5.01 -6.35
CA ALA A 94 -8.72 -3.98 -7.13
C ALA A 94 -8.95 -4.44 -8.57
N THR A 95 -10.02 -3.94 -9.19
CA THR A 95 -10.20 -4.05 -10.62
C THR A 95 -9.06 -3.36 -11.36
N LYS A 96 -8.73 -3.88 -12.54
CA LYS A 96 -7.53 -3.47 -13.30
C LYS A 96 -7.43 -1.95 -13.45
N GLY A 97 -6.30 -1.40 -13.03
CA GLY A 97 -5.95 0.01 -13.12
C GLY A 97 -6.38 0.85 -11.92
N TRP A 98 -7.28 0.39 -11.07
CA TRP A 98 -7.83 1.15 -9.94
C TRP A 98 -7.05 1.01 -8.63
N GLY A 99 -6.21 -0.01 -8.50
CA GLY A 99 -5.37 -0.21 -7.30
C GLY A 99 -4.51 1.02 -6.93
N PRO A 100 -3.78 1.66 -7.87
CA PRO A 100 -2.89 2.78 -7.55
C PRO A 100 -3.56 3.97 -6.87
N LEU A 101 -4.82 4.28 -7.18
CA LEU A 101 -5.55 5.35 -6.49
C LEU A 101 -5.79 5.02 -5.01
N LEU A 102 -6.15 3.77 -4.70
CA LEU A 102 -6.31 3.33 -3.30
C LEU A 102 -4.97 3.31 -2.55
N TYR A 103 -3.88 2.92 -3.20
CA TYR A 103 -2.55 3.00 -2.61
C TYR A 103 -2.14 4.45 -2.32
N ASP A 104 -2.40 5.40 -3.22
CA ASP A 104 -2.14 6.83 -2.98
C ASP A 104 -2.86 7.31 -1.71
N ILE A 105 -4.13 6.95 -1.58
CA ILE A 105 -4.97 7.31 -0.43
C ILE A 105 -4.44 6.67 0.85
N ALA A 106 -4.08 5.37 0.80
CA ALA A 106 -3.55 4.65 1.95
C ALA A 106 -2.20 5.21 2.41
N ILE A 107 -1.28 5.54 1.48
CA ILE A 107 0.02 6.15 1.82
C ILE A 107 -0.20 7.55 2.45
N GLU A 108 -1.06 8.39 1.86
CA GLU A 108 -1.37 9.71 2.39
C GLU A 108 -1.98 9.64 3.79
N TRP A 109 -2.97 8.75 3.98
CA TRP A 109 -3.62 8.56 5.26
C TRP A 109 -2.64 8.02 6.31
N ALA A 110 -1.82 7.04 5.96
CA ALA A 110 -0.80 6.47 6.84
C ALA A 110 0.29 7.50 7.20
N THR A 111 0.57 8.45 6.31
CA THR A 111 1.48 9.58 6.59
C THR A 111 0.85 10.59 7.54
N GLU A 112 -0.45 10.87 7.43
CA GLU A 112 -1.17 11.77 8.36
C GLU A 112 -1.39 11.16 9.75
N ASN A 113 -1.52 9.82 9.86
CA ASN A 113 -1.91 9.12 11.09
C ASN A 113 -0.81 8.19 11.65
N GLY A 114 0.41 8.33 11.15
CA GLY A 114 1.58 7.54 11.55
C GLY A 114 2.82 8.07 10.83
N GLU A 115 3.78 7.18 10.61
CA GLU A 115 5.05 7.51 9.98
C GLU A 115 5.14 7.06 8.51
N GLY A 116 3.99 6.74 7.89
CA GLY A 116 3.91 6.26 6.50
C GLY A 116 3.42 4.83 6.37
N LEU A 117 3.59 4.26 5.19
CA LEU A 117 3.10 2.93 4.82
C LEU A 117 4.23 2.06 4.29
N THR A 118 4.22 0.78 4.65
CA THR A 118 5.15 -0.22 4.10
C THR A 118 4.39 -1.38 3.47
N PRO A 119 4.95 -2.08 2.46
CA PRO A 119 4.37 -3.30 1.90
C PRO A 119 4.10 -4.37 2.97
N ASP A 120 3.31 -5.40 2.63
CA ASP A 120 3.18 -6.59 3.47
C ASP A 120 4.57 -7.19 3.75
N ARG A 121 4.82 -7.53 5.01
CA ARG A 121 6.15 -7.97 5.47
C ARG A 121 6.46 -9.43 5.10
N PHE A 122 5.44 -10.24 4.88
CA PHE A 122 5.58 -11.68 4.67
C PHE A 122 5.28 -12.13 3.25
N ALA A 123 4.33 -11.51 2.56
CA ALA A 123 3.94 -11.96 1.21
C ALA A 123 3.46 -10.79 0.33
N VAL A 124 4.09 -10.61 -0.81
CA VAL A 124 3.70 -9.61 -1.80
C VAL A 124 3.53 -10.24 -3.17
N SER A 125 2.38 -10.05 -3.80
CA SER A 125 2.12 -10.55 -5.14
C SER A 125 3.01 -9.85 -6.19
N THR A 126 3.27 -10.53 -7.31
CA THR A 126 4.06 -9.96 -8.41
C THR A 126 3.49 -8.64 -8.94
N ASP A 127 2.17 -8.47 -8.89
CA ASP A 127 1.53 -7.23 -9.35
C ASP A 127 1.69 -6.11 -8.33
N ALA A 128 1.61 -6.41 -7.03
CA ALA A 128 1.89 -5.44 -5.97
C ALA A 128 3.36 -4.99 -5.97
N VAL A 129 4.32 -5.89 -6.25
CA VAL A 129 5.74 -5.49 -6.43
C VAL A 129 5.88 -4.41 -7.50
N LYS A 130 5.15 -4.51 -8.61
CA LYS A 130 5.19 -3.49 -9.68
C LYS A 130 4.63 -2.14 -9.24
N VAL A 131 3.62 -2.15 -8.39
CA VAL A 131 3.08 -0.91 -7.80
C VAL A 131 4.13 -0.25 -6.92
N TRP A 132 4.78 -0.99 -6.04
CA TRP A 132 5.84 -0.46 -5.18
C TRP A 132 7.08 0.00 -5.97
N ASP A 133 7.49 -0.73 -7.03
CA ASP A 133 8.55 -0.28 -7.95
C ASP A 133 8.20 1.05 -8.64
N TYR A 134 6.95 1.22 -9.03
CA TYR A 134 6.46 2.49 -9.58
C TYR A 134 6.57 3.63 -8.57
N TYR A 135 6.18 3.43 -7.31
CA TYR A 135 6.33 4.44 -6.26
C TYR A 135 7.80 4.78 -6.01
N LEU A 136 8.67 3.78 -5.92
CA LEU A 136 10.10 4.00 -5.69
C LEU A 136 10.79 4.73 -6.85
N THR A 137 10.42 4.41 -8.10
CA THR A 137 11.22 4.83 -9.26
C THR A 137 10.59 5.93 -10.11
N LYS A 138 9.28 6.20 -10.01
CA LYS A 138 8.54 7.09 -10.91
C LYS A 138 7.79 8.22 -10.21
N ARG A 139 7.53 8.11 -8.92
CA ARG A 139 6.75 9.09 -8.17
C ARG A 139 7.68 10.05 -7.42
N SER A 140 7.76 11.29 -7.89
CA SER A 140 8.57 12.34 -7.25
C SER A 140 7.88 12.99 -6.05
N ASP A 141 6.59 12.73 -5.86
CA ASP A 141 5.76 13.21 -4.76
C ASP A 141 5.70 12.20 -3.59
N VAL A 142 6.37 11.07 -3.72
CA VAL A 142 6.49 10.02 -2.70
C VAL A 142 7.94 9.94 -2.24
N SER A 143 8.16 9.95 -0.92
CA SER A 143 9.46 9.65 -0.32
C SER A 143 9.50 8.18 0.08
N ALA A 144 10.69 7.58 -0.04
CA ALA A 144 10.92 6.19 0.33
C ALA A 144 12.17 6.11 1.22
N ASP A 145 11.99 5.70 2.47
CA ASP A 145 13.04 5.54 3.46
C ASP A 145 13.34 4.05 3.68
N GLN A 146 14.62 3.71 3.85
CA GLN A 146 15.02 2.34 4.13
C GLN A 146 14.51 1.88 5.49
N LEU A 147 13.93 0.68 5.55
CA LEU A 147 13.68 -0.05 6.79
C LEU A 147 14.79 -1.08 6.99
N ASP A 148 15.15 -1.31 8.25
CA ASP A 148 16.15 -2.29 8.62
C ASP A 148 15.54 -3.69 8.80
N ASP A 149 16.37 -4.70 8.98
CA ASP A 149 15.93 -6.08 9.16
C ASP A 149 15.97 -6.48 10.63
N LEU A 150 14.96 -7.21 11.09
CA LEU A 150 14.88 -7.71 12.47
C LEU A 150 16.05 -8.63 12.85
N GLU A 151 16.53 -9.44 11.89
CA GLU A 151 17.54 -10.47 12.17
C GLU A 151 18.97 -10.00 11.87
N ASN A 152 19.11 -9.02 11.00
CA ASN A 152 20.39 -8.55 10.49
C ASN A 152 20.35 -7.05 10.23
N SER A 153 20.34 -6.27 11.31
CA SER A 153 20.25 -4.82 11.27
C SER A 153 21.44 -4.20 10.52
N LEU A 154 21.15 -3.26 9.64
CA LEU A 154 22.15 -2.48 8.90
C LEU A 154 22.63 -1.26 9.70
N THR A 155 21.78 -0.78 10.60
CA THR A 155 21.98 0.44 11.41
C THR A 155 21.78 0.15 12.89
N GLU A 156 22.17 1.09 13.79
CA GLU A 156 22.02 0.92 15.26
C GLU A 156 20.60 1.19 15.80
N PRO A 157 19.77 2.10 15.22
CA PRO A 157 18.41 2.33 15.72
C PRO A 157 17.54 1.07 15.58
N GLU A 158 16.85 0.67 16.65
CA GLU A 158 15.96 -0.50 16.63
C GLU A 158 14.54 -0.13 16.11
N GLU A 159 14.20 1.15 16.11
CA GLU A 159 12.87 1.63 15.73
C GLU A 159 12.55 1.41 14.24
N ASP A 160 13.54 1.30 13.37
CA ASP A 160 13.38 1.04 11.95
C ASP A 160 13.46 -0.45 11.58
N ASN A 161 13.70 -1.33 12.58
CA ASN A 161 13.70 -2.76 12.39
C ASN A 161 12.31 -3.27 12.02
N CYS A 162 12.25 -4.01 10.90
CA CYS A 162 11.02 -4.48 10.30
C CYS A 162 11.27 -5.84 9.64
N ALA A 163 10.34 -6.77 9.73
CA ALA A 163 10.45 -8.04 9.02
C ALA A 163 10.66 -7.81 7.53
N GLN A 164 11.57 -8.54 6.91
CA GLN A 164 11.93 -8.36 5.50
C GLN A 164 11.69 -9.62 4.66
N ASP A 165 10.81 -10.52 5.13
CA ASP A 165 10.60 -11.81 4.44
C ASP A 165 10.13 -11.64 3.00
N SER A 166 9.16 -10.76 2.74
CA SER A 166 8.70 -10.49 1.38
C SER A 166 9.80 -9.92 0.47
N ALA A 167 10.69 -9.08 1.01
CA ALA A 167 11.81 -8.51 0.26
C ALA A 167 12.91 -9.56 0.03
N LYS A 168 13.19 -10.39 1.03
CA LYS A 168 14.15 -11.50 0.94
C LYS A 168 13.67 -12.58 -0.03
N ASP A 169 12.38 -12.92 0.00
CA ASP A 169 11.78 -13.86 -0.95
C ASP A 169 11.85 -13.35 -2.39
N TYR A 170 11.71 -12.03 -2.58
CA TYR A 170 11.80 -11.42 -3.90
C TYR A 170 13.22 -11.31 -4.44
N ALA A 171 14.22 -10.96 -3.62
CA ALA A 171 15.57 -10.60 -4.08
C ALA A 171 16.73 -11.24 -3.31
N GLY A 172 16.47 -12.13 -2.36
CA GLY A 172 17.51 -12.80 -1.56
C GLY A 172 18.39 -11.78 -0.84
N ASP A 173 19.71 -11.92 -0.98
CA ASP A 173 20.70 -11.05 -0.32
C ASP A 173 20.62 -9.58 -0.73
N ASN A 174 19.95 -9.25 -1.86
CA ASN A 174 19.75 -7.88 -2.33
C ASN A 174 18.42 -7.26 -1.84
N TRP A 175 17.83 -7.80 -0.76
CA TRP A 175 16.55 -7.36 -0.23
C TRP A 175 16.47 -5.87 0.03
N ALA A 176 17.57 -5.27 0.53
CA ALA A 176 17.63 -3.85 0.88
C ALA A 176 17.46 -2.90 -0.33
N ASP A 177 17.82 -3.35 -1.54
CA ASP A 177 17.66 -2.56 -2.76
C ASP A 177 16.25 -2.63 -3.38
N THR A 178 15.36 -3.44 -2.78
CA THR A 178 14.01 -3.66 -3.32
C THR A 178 13.04 -2.55 -2.92
N PRO A 179 11.95 -2.35 -3.67
CA PRO A 179 10.87 -1.48 -3.24
C PRO A 179 10.11 -2.03 -2.03
N LEU A 180 10.28 -3.32 -1.69
CA LEU A 180 9.58 -3.97 -0.60
C LEU A 180 10.21 -3.70 0.77
N SER A 181 11.47 -3.25 0.81
CA SER A 181 12.19 -2.94 2.05
C SER A 181 12.05 -1.49 2.51
N LYS A 182 11.12 -0.74 1.95
CA LYS A 182 10.99 0.70 2.20
C LYS A 182 9.72 1.05 2.99
N LYS A 183 9.79 2.16 3.69
CA LYS A 183 8.66 2.94 4.19
C LYS A 183 8.37 4.07 3.23
N TYR A 184 7.11 4.25 2.87
CA TYR A 184 6.66 5.27 1.93
C TYR A 184 5.84 6.33 2.62
N THR A 185 6.14 7.60 2.32
CA THR A 185 5.37 8.75 2.79
C THR A 185 4.94 9.62 1.61
N LYS A 186 3.78 10.27 1.72
CA LYS A 186 3.23 11.13 0.68
C LYS A 186 2.40 12.25 1.32
N PRO A 187 2.58 13.53 0.90
CA PRO A 187 1.70 14.61 1.33
C PRO A 187 0.24 14.33 0.94
N PRO A 188 -0.76 14.75 1.74
CA PRO A 188 -2.18 14.42 1.53
C PRO A 188 -2.81 15.23 0.38
N THR A 189 -2.33 15.04 -0.83
CA THR A 189 -2.80 15.75 -2.03
C THR A 189 -4.10 15.15 -2.57
N THR A 190 -4.16 13.82 -2.73
CA THR A 190 -5.33 13.09 -3.22
C THR A 190 -6.46 13.10 -2.20
N LEU A 191 -6.17 12.80 -0.93
CA LEU A 191 -7.14 12.87 0.17
C LEU A 191 -7.72 14.28 0.33
N ALA A 192 -6.89 15.31 0.27
CA ALA A 192 -7.36 16.69 0.37
C ALA A 192 -8.32 17.06 -0.78
N GLN A 193 -8.04 16.59 -1.99
CA GLN A 193 -8.93 16.80 -3.13
C GLN A 193 -10.25 16.02 -2.97
N LEU A 194 -10.20 14.75 -2.59
CA LEU A 194 -11.39 13.92 -2.35
C LEU A 194 -12.27 14.51 -1.24
N ARG A 195 -11.67 14.98 -0.13
CA ARG A 195 -12.39 15.67 0.94
C ARG A 195 -13.07 16.94 0.43
N LYS A 196 -12.37 17.76 -0.36
CA LYS A 196 -12.93 18.97 -0.98
C LYS A 196 -14.08 18.69 -1.95
N MET A 197 -14.00 17.56 -2.66
CA MET A 197 -15.06 17.12 -3.59
C MET A 197 -16.24 16.43 -2.88
N GLY A 198 -16.15 16.16 -1.57
CA GLY A 198 -17.16 15.42 -0.81
C GLY A 198 -17.23 13.94 -1.17
N LYS A 199 -16.11 13.39 -1.66
CA LYS A 199 -16.00 12.01 -2.17
C LYS A 199 -15.51 11.01 -1.13
N ILE A 200 -15.36 11.40 0.14
CA ILE A 200 -14.98 10.51 1.25
C ILE A 200 -16.22 10.09 2.03
N ARG A 201 -16.28 8.81 2.39
CA ARG A 201 -17.27 8.21 3.30
C ARG A 201 -16.52 7.56 4.47
N GLU A 202 -16.48 8.25 5.61
CA GLU A 202 -15.81 7.73 6.81
C GLU A 202 -16.79 6.94 7.67
N ARG A 203 -16.34 5.77 8.13
CA ARG A 203 -17.04 4.89 9.09
C ARG A 203 -16.10 4.52 10.24
N SER A 204 -16.60 4.44 11.43
CA SER A 204 -15.92 4.05 12.66
C SER A 204 -16.67 2.91 13.36
#